data_1b1a47447be989d1d04508ea1112a7fa
#
_entry.id   1b1a47447be989d1d04508ea1112a7fa
#
_cell.length_a   1.000
_cell.length_b   1.000
_cell.length_c   1.000
_cell.angle_alpha   90.00
_cell.angle_beta   90.00
_cell.angle_gamma   90.00
#
_symmetry.space_group_name_H-M   'P 1'
#
loop_
_entity.id
_entity.type
_entity.pdbx_description
1 polymer ?
#
loop_
_entity_poly.entity_id
_entity_poly.type
_entity_poly.pdbx_seq_one_letter_code
_entity_poly.pdbx_strand_id
1 'polypeptide(L)'
;MHEVIDVEFKMLWNAPVRLAAGDQGCQTVQGPEDAIHFLARRWPYERGSSYAHARERCVAAVSHRIPVEASRPAFVMACLDARLMATGGYRP
;
A
#
# COMPACT_ATOMS: atom_id res chain seq x y z
N MET A 1 -1.63 -24.09 22.19
CA MET A 1 -1.52 -23.49 21.80
C MET A 1 -1.57 -22.89 21.20
N HIS A 2 -1.59 -22.85 20.84
CA HIS A 2 -1.38 -22.17 20.28
C HIS A 2 -1.46 -21.51 19.52
N GLU A 3 -1.58 -21.24 19.40
CA GLU A 3 -1.54 -20.55 18.80
C GLU A 3 -1.33 -19.83 18.25
N VAL A 4 -1.19 -19.83 18.17
CA VAL A 4 -0.79 -19.03 17.89
C VAL A 4 -0.69 -18.29 17.17
N ILE A 5 -0.67 -17.95 16.72
CA ILE A 5 -0.70 -17.25 16.25
C ILE A 5 -0.37 -16.61 15.35
N ASP A 6 -0.44 -16.45 14.68
CA ASP A 6 -0.12 -15.88 13.85
C ASP A 6 -0.24 -14.85 13.30
N VAL A 7 -0.76 -14.71 13.17
CA VAL A 7 -1.10 -13.65 12.73
C VAL A 7 -0.16 -12.66 12.58
N GLU A 8 0.63 -12.61 13.33
CA GLU A 8 1.59 -11.70 13.28
C GLU A 8 2.43 -11.76 12.12
N PHE A 9 2.16 -12.53 11.22
CA PHE A 9 3.00 -12.60 10.06
C PHE A 9 2.62 -11.65 8.97
N LYS A 10 1.79 -10.66 9.28
CA LYS A 10 1.59 -9.63 8.33
C LYS A 10 2.88 -8.94 8.01
N MET A 11 3.13 -8.67 6.75
CA MET A 11 4.30 -7.95 6.32
C MET A 11 4.03 -6.48 6.41
N LEU A 12 4.80 -5.79 7.23
CA LEU A 12 4.56 -4.37 7.47
C LEU A 12 5.75 -3.56 7.01
N TRP A 13 5.48 -2.39 6.43
CA TRP A 13 6.52 -1.42 6.14
C TRP A 13 6.97 -0.74 7.43
N ASN A 14 8.17 -0.18 7.39
CA ASN A 14 8.65 0.57 8.55
C ASN A 14 7.75 1.77 8.84
N ALA A 15 7.23 2.39 7.81
CA ALA A 15 6.30 3.48 7.98
C ALA A 15 5.09 3.24 7.10
N PRO A 16 3.89 3.34 7.63
CA PRO A 16 2.70 3.14 6.81
C PRO A 16 2.53 4.28 5.82
N VAL A 17 1.69 4.07 4.83
CA VAL A 17 1.34 5.09 3.86
C VAL A 17 -0.06 5.57 4.17
N ARG A 18 -0.24 6.88 4.34
CA ARG A 18 -1.52 7.45 4.67
C ARG A 18 -2.14 8.04 3.41
N LEU A 19 -3.38 7.71 3.19
CA LEU A 19 -4.07 8.09 1.97
C LEU A 19 -5.31 8.89 2.30
N ALA A 20 -5.57 9.87 1.45
CA ALA A 20 -6.82 10.61 1.51
C ALA A 20 -7.82 9.85 0.65
N ALA A 21 -8.87 9.39 1.26
CA ALA A 21 -9.82 8.53 0.58
C ALA A 21 -11.15 9.23 0.36
N GLY A 22 -11.10 10.46 -0.01
CA GLY A 22 -12.31 11.20 -0.33
C GLY A 22 -13.24 11.27 0.86
N ASP A 23 -14.47 10.87 0.66
CA ASP A 23 -15.46 10.92 1.70
C ASP A 23 -15.15 10.03 2.87
N GLN A 24 -14.26 9.10 2.69
CA GLN A 24 -13.98 8.16 3.74
C GLN A 24 -12.90 8.63 4.67
N GLY A 25 -12.39 9.82 4.46
CA GLY A 25 -11.35 10.34 5.30
C GLY A 25 -10.02 9.72 4.96
N CYS A 26 -9.18 9.55 5.96
CA CYS A 26 -7.86 8.99 5.75
C CYS A 26 -7.86 7.50 5.93
N GLN A 27 -7.09 6.83 5.11
CA GLN A 27 -6.86 5.42 5.25
C GLN A 27 -5.38 5.18 5.41
N THR A 28 -5.03 4.15 6.13
CA THR A 28 -3.64 3.80 6.33
C THR A 28 -3.37 2.44 5.73
N VAL A 29 -2.34 2.38 4.89
CA VAL A 29 -1.90 1.13 4.28
C VAL A 29 -0.58 0.78 4.92
N GLN A 30 -0.52 -0.37 5.57
CA GLN A 30 0.59 -0.68 6.45
C GLN A 30 1.65 -1.56 5.82
N GLY A 31 1.35 -2.19 4.71
CA GLY A 31 2.31 -3.07 4.07
C GLY A 31 1.79 -3.55 2.74
N PRO A 32 2.56 -4.44 2.08
CA PRO A 32 2.18 -4.87 0.73
C PRO A 32 0.87 -5.64 0.70
N GLU A 33 0.52 -6.37 1.74
CA GLU A 33 -0.76 -7.06 1.73
C GLU A 33 -1.91 -6.08 1.75
N ASP A 34 -1.84 -5.09 2.63
CA ASP A 34 -2.86 -4.05 2.66
C ASP A 34 -2.91 -3.31 1.34
N ALA A 35 -1.72 -3.07 0.75
CA ALA A 35 -1.66 -2.35 -0.52
C ALA A 35 -2.36 -3.12 -1.62
N ILE A 36 -2.17 -4.42 -1.67
CA ILE A 36 -2.84 -5.24 -2.69
C ILE A 36 -4.34 -5.14 -2.53
N HIS A 37 -4.83 -5.22 -1.30
CA HIS A 37 -6.26 -5.08 -1.05
C HIS A 37 -6.78 -3.72 -1.49
N PHE A 38 -6.05 -2.68 -1.16
CA PHE A 38 -6.46 -1.34 -1.53
C PHE A 38 -6.49 -1.19 -3.05
N LEU A 39 -5.46 -1.67 -3.72
CA LEU A 39 -5.39 -1.57 -5.17
C LEU A 39 -6.53 -2.35 -5.84
N ALA A 40 -6.88 -3.48 -5.27
CA ALA A 40 -7.90 -4.32 -5.88
C ALA A 40 -9.30 -3.80 -5.64
N ARG A 41 -9.55 -3.19 -4.50
CA ARG A 41 -10.92 -2.92 -4.10
C ARG A 41 -11.27 -1.46 -3.95
N ARG A 42 -10.27 -0.63 -3.68
CA ARG A 42 -10.58 0.74 -3.35
C ARG A 42 -9.93 1.76 -4.24
N TRP A 43 -9.24 1.31 -5.28
CA TRP A 43 -8.57 2.23 -6.18
C TRP A 43 -9.61 2.97 -7.00
N PRO A 44 -9.71 4.29 -6.84
CA PRO A 44 -10.81 5.03 -7.47
C PRO A 44 -10.51 5.52 -8.88
N TYR A 45 -9.32 5.26 -9.39
CA TYR A 45 -8.91 5.80 -10.67
C TYR A 45 -8.58 4.68 -11.64
N GLU A 46 -8.24 5.08 -12.85
CA GLU A 46 -7.86 4.11 -13.85
C GLU A 46 -6.60 3.38 -13.43
N ARG A 47 -6.48 2.18 -13.90
CA ARG A 47 -5.36 1.33 -13.55
C ARG A 47 -4.29 1.47 -14.60
N GLY A 48 -3.47 2.52 -14.47
CA GLY A 48 -2.40 2.80 -15.40
C GLY A 48 -1.12 2.08 -15.05
N SER A 49 -0.02 2.58 -15.60
CA SER A 49 1.26 1.90 -15.43
C SER A 49 1.78 1.97 -14.00
N SER A 50 1.56 3.08 -13.31
CA SER A 50 2.01 3.17 -11.92
C SER A 50 1.25 2.18 -11.05
N TYR A 51 -0.05 2.03 -11.31
CA TYR A 51 -0.86 1.05 -10.61
C TYR A 51 -0.32 -0.35 -10.84
N ALA A 52 -0.06 -0.68 -12.10
CA ALA A 52 0.41 -2.02 -12.44
C ALA A 52 1.75 -2.30 -11.79
N HIS A 53 2.64 -1.32 -11.80
CA HIS A 53 3.96 -1.48 -11.20
C HIS A 53 3.84 -1.67 -9.69
N ALA A 54 2.98 -0.88 -9.05
CA ALA A 54 2.78 -1.00 -7.61
C ALA A 54 2.25 -2.38 -7.25
N ARG A 55 1.28 -2.86 -8.03
CA ARG A 55 0.71 -4.16 -7.75
C ARG A 55 1.74 -5.25 -7.92
N GLU A 56 2.52 -5.16 -8.97
CA GLU A 56 3.56 -6.14 -9.23
C GLU A 56 4.57 -6.20 -8.10
N ARG A 57 5.02 -5.05 -7.64
CA ARG A 57 6.02 -5.01 -6.57
C ARG A 57 5.44 -5.53 -5.26
N CYS A 58 4.20 -5.17 -4.96
CA CYS A 58 3.60 -5.66 -3.73
C CYS A 58 3.39 -7.16 -3.77
N VAL A 59 2.97 -7.69 -4.91
CA VAL A 59 2.83 -9.14 -5.05
C VAL A 59 4.19 -9.82 -4.91
N ALA A 60 5.22 -9.23 -5.50
CA ALA A 60 6.56 -9.81 -5.37
C ALA A 60 7.02 -9.83 -3.92
N ALA A 61 6.69 -8.79 -3.16
CA ALA A 61 7.07 -8.74 -1.74
C ALA A 61 6.33 -9.82 -0.94
N VAL A 62 5.05 -9.96 -1.19
CA VAL A 62 4.26 -10.95 -0.48
C VAL A 62 4.72 -12.36 -0.85
N SER A 63 5.20 -12.53 -2.06
CA SER A 63 5.71 -13.81 -2.53
C SER A 63 7.17 -14.04 -2.14
N HIS A 64 7.73 -13.15 -1.35
CA HIS A 64 9.11 -13.29 -0.87
C HIS A 64 10.16 -13.19 -1.97
N ARG A 65 9.84 -12.54 -3.06
CA ARG A 65 10.80 -12.38 -4.14
C ARG A 65 11.61 -11.11 -4.00
N ILE A 66 11.10 -10.14 -3.25
CA ILE A 66 11.83 -8.92 -2.95
C ILE A 66 11.60 -8.59 -1.49
N PRO A 67 12.45 -7.75 -0.90
CA PRO A 67 12.22 -7.33 0.47
C PRO A 67 10.89 -6.59 0.61
N VAL A 68 10.28 -6.71 1.76
CA VAL A 68 8.98 -6.08 2.00
C VAL A 68 9.07 -4.58 1.75
N GLU A 69 10.13 -3.96 2.27
CA GLU A 69 10.26 -2.52 2.16
C GLU A 69 10.43 -2.06 0.72
N ALA A 70 10.92 -2.93 -0.16
CA ALA A 70 11.13 -2.55 -1.55
C ALA A 70 9.83 -2.32 -2.32
N SER A 71 8.71 -2.79 -1.78
CA SER A 71 7.43 -2.57 -2.44
C SER A 71 6.85 -1.19 -2.14
N ARG A 72 7.31 -0.54 -1.08
CA ARG A 72 6.71 0.71 -0.65
C ARG A 72 6.87 1.84 -1.66
N PRO A 73 8.08 2.07 -2.22
CA PRO A 73 8.23 3.20 -3.15
C PRO A 73 7.30 3.11 -4.36
N ALA A 74 7.08 1.91 -4.89
CA ALA A 74 6.20 1.77 -6.04
C ALA A 74 4.76 2.09 -5.67
N PHE A 75 4.34 1.67 -4.49
CA PHE A 75 3.00 1.98 -4.04
C PHE A 75 2.83 3.48 -3.79
N VAL A 76 3.82 4.10 -3.16
CA VAL A 76 3.78 5.54 -2.93
C VAL A 76 3.70 6.28 -4.26
N MET A 77 4.47 5.84 -5.24
CA MET A 77 4.46 6.50 -6.54
C MET A 77 3.09 6.42 -7.19
N ALA A 78 2.45 5.25 -7.11
CA ALA A 78 1.11 5.10 -7.67
C ALA A 78 0.13 6.02 -6.97
N CYS A 79 0.25 6.14 -5.66
CA CYS A 79 -0.64 7.00 -4.90
C CYS A 79 -0.40 8.47 -5.20
N LEU A 80 0.85 8.86 -5.42
CA LEU A 80 1.16 10.23 -5.80
C LEU A 80 0.60 10.55 -7.16
N ASP A 81 0.74 9.63 -8.11
CA ASP A 81 0.19 9.84 -9.44
C ASP A 81 -1.31 10.01 -9.39
N ALA A 82 -1.96 9.31 -8.50
CA ALA A 82 -3.42 9.39 -8.36
C ALA A 82 -3.84 10.47 -7.37
N ARG A 83 -2.88 11.19 -6.80
CA ARG A 83 -3.17 12.26 -5.87
C ARG A 83 -3.94 11.78 -4.65
N LEU A 84 -3.57 10.61 -4.18
CA LEU A 84 -4.25 10.01 -3.05
C LEU A 84 -3.51 10.19 -1.74
N MET A 85 -2.29 10.73 -1.76
CA MET A 85 -1.54 10.86 -0.53
C MET A 85 -2.18 11.87 0.39
N ALA A 86 -2.30 11.50 1.65
CA ALA A 86 -2.77 12.44 2.66
C ALA A 86 -1.64 13.40 2.93
N THR A 87 -1.93 14.68 2.85
CA THR A 87 -0.86 15.65 3.00
C THR A 87 -0.53 15.96 4.43
N GLY A 88 -1.47 15.75 5.33
CA GLY A 88 -1.17 16.07 6.70
C GLY A 88 -0.75 17.51 6.82
N GLY A 89 0.36 17.83 7.10
CA GLY A 89 0.85 19.18 7.14
C GLY A 89 1.58 19.58 5.89
N TYR A 90 1.64 18.73 4.93
CA TYR A 90 2.39 19.03 3.73
C TYR A 90 1.68 20.07 2.88
N ARG A 91 2.43 20.98 2.37
CA ARG A 91 1.86 21.97 1.46
C ARG A 91 2.71 22.05 0.27
N PRO A 92 2.14 21.90 -0.89
CA PRO A 92 2.92 22.03 -2.11
C PRO A 92 3.39 23.46 -2.31
#